data_e938c95d8087c69342145a8863d9b9e8
#
_entry.id   e938c95d8087c69342145a8863d9b9e8
#
_cell.length_a   1.000
_cell.length_b   1.000
_cell.length_c   1.000
_cell.angle_alpha   90.00
_cell.angle_beta   90.00
_cell.angle_gamma   90.00
#
_symmetry.space_group_name_H-M   'P 1'
#
loop_
_entity.id
_entity.type
_entity.pdbx_description
1 polymer ?
#
loop_
_entity_poly.entity_id
_entity_poly.type
_entity_poly.pdbx_seq_one_letter_code
_entity_poly.pdbx_strand_id
1 'polypeptide(L)'
;KLADCQIGKQEGTELFIVEGDSAGGSAKQGRNRANQAVLPLRGKILNTYVEEIVPKKNSNQNGSEHRTKALSKMISSNEIVTLINALGLDPKVEELDLKDLRYGKIIIMTDADVDGSHIRALLLTFFNNKPFNKLIENGHVYLAQPPLFKINKGTKGIYIKDEKALEEYIINNNKEVKKLKKGSKEYLKALDEEKSIMSIQRFKGLGEMNPEELWSTTLDPETRNLLQVQYSKDLKKDQKLIHTLMGNDVALRKDFIVSNAINVQNLDI
;
A
#
# COMPACT_ATOMS: atom_id res chain seq x y z
N LYS A 1 4.65 -18.16 -9.55
CA LYS A 1 4.34 -16.76 -9.85
C LYS A 1 5.21 -15.79 -9.06
N LEU A 2 5.72 -16.17 -7.88
CA LEU A 2 6.75 -15.45 -7.16
C LEU A 2 8.03 -15.38 -8.00
N ALA A 3 8.54 -14.17 -8.24
CA ALA A 3 9.88 -13.97 -8.74
C ALA A 3 10.80 -13.75 -7.54
N ASP A 4 11.42 -14.81 -7.07
CA ASP A 4 12.24 -14.80 -5.86
C ASP A 4 13.57 -14.07 -6.05
N CYS A 5 14.21 -13.67 -4.95
CA CYS A 5 15.57 -13.13 -4.95
C CYS A 5 16.61 -14.23 -4.75
N GLN A 6 17.88 -13.91 -5.06
CA GLN A 6 18.98 -14.89 -5.00
C GLN A 6 19.48 -15.12 -3.57
N ILE A 7 19.41 -14.10 -2.71
CA ILE A 7 19.83 -14.20 -1.31
C ILE A 7 18.77 -14.96 -0.52
N GLY A 8 19.16 -16.09 0.05
CA GLY A 8 18.28 -16.94 0.86
C GLY A 8 18.21 -16.57 2.34
N LYS A 9 18.67 -15.38 2.72
CA LYS A 9 18.62 -14.87 4.12
C LYS A 9 17.62 -13.77 4.24
N GLN A 10 16.95 -13.67 5.38
CA GLN A 10 16.00 -12.60 5.67
C GLN A 10 16.63 -11.20 5.61
N GLU A 11 17.81 -11.06 6.21
CA GLU A 11 18.50 -9.78 6.31
C GLU A 11 18.82 -9.16 4.95
N GLY A 12 18.45 -7.90 4.76
CA GLY A 12 18.71 -7.15 3.53
C GLY A 12 17.83 -7.52 2.34
N THR A 13 16.88 -8.46 2.50
CA THR A 13 15.97 -8.88 1.44
C THR A 13 14.60 -8.25 1.55
N GLU A 14 13.91 -8.10 0.44
CA GLU A 14 12.64 -7.41 0.32
C GLU A 14 11.67 -8.18 -0.57
N LEU A 15 10.41 -8.29 -0.13
CA LEU A 15 9.32 -8.80 -0.94
C LEU A 15 8.40 -7.65 -1.35
N PHE A 16 8.29 -7.38 -2.64
CA PHE A 16 7.30 -6.46 -3.20
C PHE A 16 6.03 -7.23 -3.55
N ILE A 17 4.93 -6.90 -2.89
CA ILE A 17 3.60 -7.37 -3.23
C ILE A 17 3.00 -6.35 -4.19
N VAL A 18 2.78 -6.76 -5.45
CA VAL A 18 2.45 -5.85 -6.55
C VAL A 18 1.06 -6.16 -7.09
N GLU A 19 0.29 -5.13 -7.38
CA GLU A 19 -1.02 -5.26 -8.00
C GLU A 19 -0.89 -5.59 -9.50
N GLY A 20 -1.47 -6.73 -9.88
CA GLY A 20 -1.60 -7.14 -11.28
C GLY A 20 -0.32 -7.65 -11.95
N ASP A 21 -0.52 -8.26 -13.12
CA ASP A 21 0.57 -8.86 -13.89
C ASP A 21 1.38 -7.80 -14.66
N SER A 22 0.77 -6.67 -15.07
CA SER A 22 1.46 -5.60 -15.81
C SER A 22 2.53 -4.92 -14.95
N ALA A 23 2.13 -4.37 -13.81
CA ALA A 23 3.05 -3.77 -12.85
C ALA A 23 4.04 -4.81 -12.30
N GLY A 24 3.58 -6.06 -12.07
CA GLY A 24 4.43 -7.18 -11.72
C GLY A 24 5.50 -7.48 -12.76
N GLY A 25 5.22 -7.32 -14.05
CA GLY A 25 6.17 -7.46 -15.16
C GLY A 25 7.27 -6.41 -15.11
N SER A 26 6.90 -5.14 -15.01
CA SER A 26 7.86 -4.02 -14.90
C SER A 26 8.70 -4.14 -13.62
N ALA A 27 8.09 -4.49 -12.49
CA ALA A 27 8.81 -4.69 -11.23
C ALA A 27 9.82 -5.84 -11.30
N LYS A 28 9.46 -6.98 -11.92
CA LYS A 28 10.37 -8.12 -12.12
C LYS A 28 11.57 -7.78 -12.98
N GLN A 29 11.39 -6.91 -13.97
CA GLN A 29 12.48 -6.48 -14.85
C GLN A 29 13.36 -5.44 -14.19
N GLY A 30 12.75 -4.46 -13.48
CA GLY A 30 13.46 -3.33 -12.86
C GLY A 30 14.13 -3.64 -11.54
N ARG A 31 13.73 -4.70 -10.81
CA ARG A 31 14.23 -5.01 -9.46
C ARG A 31 15.70 -5.40 -9.40
N ASN A 32 16.32 -5.25 -8.27
CA ASN A 32 17.57 -5.91 -7.95
C ASN A 32 17.32 -7.39 -7.64
N ARG A 33 17.69 -8.27 -8.55
CA ARG A 33 17.47 -9.73 -8.43
C ARG A 33 18.21 -10.37 -7.25
N ALA A 34 19.28 -9.74 -6.78
CA ALA A 34 20.04 -10.28 -5.67
C ALA A 34 19.21 -10.33 -4.38
N ASN A 35 18.50 -9.24 -4.05
CA ASN A 35 17.85 -9.08 -2.76
C ASN A 35 16.36 -8.65 -2.80
N GLN A 36 15.79 -8.45 -4.00
CA GLN A 36 14.39 -8.07 -4.15
C GLN A 36 13.59 -9.18 -4.83
N ALA A 37 12.52 -9.63 -4.17
CA ALA A 37 11.52 -10.54 -4.71
C ALA A 37 10.27 -9.78 -5.10
N VAL A 38 9.50 -10.29 -6.08
CA VAL A 38 8.24 -9.71 -6.55
C VAL A 38 7.16 -10.77 -6.59
N LEU A 39 6.05 -10.51 -5.91
CA LEU A 39 4.84 -11.31 -5.90
C LEU A 39 3.68 -10.51 -6.51
N PRO A 40 3.30 -10.73 -7.77
CA PRO A 40 2.10 -10.15 -8.33
C PRO A 40 0.85 -10.81 -7.73
N LEU A 41 -0.11 -10.00 -7.30
CA LEU A 41 -1.44 -10.43 -6.90
C LEU A 41 -2.40 -10.26 -8.07
N ARG A 42 -3.25 -11.25 -8.32
CA ARG A 42 -4.24 -11.21 -9.40
C ARG A 42 -5.60 -10.78 -8.86
N GLY A 43 -5.91 -9.53 -9.05
CA GLY A 43 -7.17 -8.94 -8.60
C GLY A 43 -7.25 -8.71 -7.09
N LYS A 44 -8.46 -8.43 -6.63
CA LYS A 44 -8.72 -8.18 -5.22
C LYS A 44 -8.62 -9.46 -4.41
N ILE A 45 -7.81 -9.43 -3.35
CA ILE A 45 -7.72 -10.56 -2.42
C ILE A 45 -8.98 -10.65 -1.55
N LEU A 46 -9.20 -11.83 -0.96
CA LEU A 46 -10.32 -12.03 -0.04
C LEU A 46 -10.18 -11.12 1.19
N ASN A 47 -11.28 -10.49 1.61
CA ASN A 47 -11.34 -9.80 2.90
C ASN A 47 -11.25 -10.83 4.03
N THR A 48 -10.12 -10.85 4.72
CA THR A 48 -9.85 -11.79 5.82
C THR A 48 -10.32 -11.28 7.18
N TYR A 49 -11.02 -10.14 7.22
CA TYR A 49 -11.56 -9.61 8.48
C TYR A 49 -12.53 -10.61 9.12
N VAL A 50 -12.37 -10.81 10.41
CA VAL A 50 -13.27 -11.59 11.26
C VAL A 50 -13.63 -10.74 12.48
N GLU A 51 -14.91 -10.61 12.74
CA GLU A 51 -15.39 -9.86 13.91
C GLU A 51 -14.91 -10.55 15.20
N GLU A 52 -14.35 -9.78 16.12
CA GLU A 52 -14.02 -10.27 17.43
C GLU A 52 -15.30 -10.65 18.16
N ILE A 53 -15.43 -11.90 18.54
CA ILE A 53 -16.53 -12.37 19.39
C ILE A 53 -16.23 -11.81 20.79
N VAL A 54 -17.06 -10.85 21.24
CA VAL A 54 -16.96 -10.34 22.61
C VAL A 54 -17.05 -11.52 23.59
N PRO A 55 -16.05 -11.77 24.43
CA PRO A 55 -16.06 -12.92 25.32
C PRO A 55 -17.27 -12.82 26.26
N LYS A 56 -18.19 -13.76 26.18
CA LYS A 56 -19.12 -14.00 27.30
C LYS A 56 -18.26 -14.38 28.51
N LYS A 57 -18.49 -13.72 29.63
CA LYS A 57 -17.67 -13.71 30.87
C LYS A 57 -17.12 -15.07 31.39
N ASN A 58 -17.41 -16.21 30.74
CA ASN A 58 -17.09 -17.55 31.24
C ASN A 58 -16.58 -18.57 30.18
N SER A 59 -16.02 -18.16 29.03
CA SER A 59 -15.51 -19.15 28.08
C SER A 59 -14.13 -18.81 27.52
N ASN A 60 -13.14 -19.63 27.85
CA ASN A 60 -11.83 -19.70 27.18
C ASN A 60 -11.93 -20.18 25.72
N GLN A 61 -13.14 -20.50 25.22
CA GLN A 61 -13.39 -21.05 23.89
C GLN A 61 -13.44 -19.97 22.79
N ASN A 62 -13.73 -18.72 23.12
CA ASN A 62 -13.97 -17.67 22.12
C ASN A 62 -12.72 -17.26 21.31
N GLY A 63 -11.54 -17.33 21.90
CA GLY A 63 -10.28 -17.02 21.22
C GLY A 63 -9.90 -18.04 20.15
N SER A 64 -10.16 -19.33 20.42
CA SER A 64 -9.86 -20.42 19.49
C SER A 64 -10.83 -20.43 18.29
N GLU A 65 -12.12 -20.13 18.50
CA GLU A 65 -13.11 -20.05 17.44
C GLU A 65 -12.85 -18.89 16.48
N HIS A 66 -12.51 -17.71 17.00
CA HIS A 66 -12.14 -16.54 16.20
C HIS A 66 -10.95 -16.85 15.28
N ARG A 67 -9.91 -17.44 15.86
CA ARG A 67 -8.71 -17.84 15.14
C ARG A 67 -9.00 -18.89 14.06
N THR A 68 -9.82 -19.90 14.38
CA THR A 68 -10.22 -20.93 13.41
C THR A 68 -10.98 -20.33 12.24
N LYS A 69 -11.88 -19.39 12.48
CA LYS A 69 -12.61 -18.67 11.42
C LYS A 69 -11.69 -17.82 10.54
N ALA A 70 -10.77 -17.08 11.15
CA ALA A 70 -9.77 -16.28 10.42
C ALA A 70 -8.89 -17.18 9.56
N LEU A 71 -8.36 -18.26 10.12
CA LEU A 71 -7.55 -19.25 9.40
C LEU A 71 -8.32 -19.88 8.24
N SER A 72 -9.57 -20.31 8.48
CA SER A 72 -10.42 -20.89 7.43
C SER A 72 -10.65 -19.92 6.27
N LYS A 73 -10.89 -18.64 6.56
CA LYS A 73 -10.98 -17.61 5.52
C LYS A 73 -9.67 -17.46 4.74
N MET A 74 -8.53 -17.39 5.42
CA MET A 74 -7.22 -17.24 4.78
C MET A 74 -6.92 -18.39 3.83
N ILE A 75 -7.10 -19.64 4.26
CA ILE A 75 -6.79 -20.82 3.45
C ILE A 75 -7.79 -21.08 2.33
N SER A 76 -8.96 -20.46 2.34
CA SER A 76 -9.95 -20.55 1.26
C SER A 76 -9.56 -19.71 0.03
N SER A 77 -8.61 -18.80 0.15
CA SER A 77 -8.14 -17.93 -0.94
C SER A 77 -6.76 -18.37 -1.43
N ASN A 78 -6.68 -18.76 -2.70
CA ASN A 78 -5.41 -19.13 -3.33
C ASN A 78 -4.38 -17.99 -3.32
N GLU A 79 -4.82 -16.73 -3.43
CA GLU A 79 -3.92 -15.57 -3.40
C GLU A 79 -3.34 -15.38 -1.99
N ILE A 80 -4.14 -15.56 -0.94
CA ILE A 80 -3.68 -15.50 0.46
C ILE A 80 -2.73 -16.66 0.75
N VAL A 81 -3.07 -17.88 0.34
CA VAL A 81 -2.19 -19.06 0.50
C VAL A 81 -0.86 -18.84 -0.22
N THR A 82 -0.89 -18.28 -1.42
CA THR A 82 0.33 -17.93 -2.17
C THR A 82 1.18 -16.90 -1.44
N LEU A 83 0.55 -15.88 -0.82
CA LEU A 83 1.24 -14.89 -0.01
C LEU A 83 1.87 -15.52 1.24
N ILE A 84 1.13 -16.34 1.99
CA ILE A 84 1.63 -17.03 3.18
C ILE A 84 2.84 -17.90 2.82
N ASN A 85 2.74 -18.68 1.73
CA ASN A 85 3.84 -19.53 1.26
C ASN A 85 5.06 -18.69 0.83
N ALA A 86 4.84 -17.54 0.18
CA ALA A 86 5.93 -16.63 -0.19
C ALA A 86 6.66 -16.08 1.03
N LEU A 87 5.93 -15.77 2.12
CA LEU A 87 6.50 -15.30 3.38
C LEU A 87 7.26 -16.41 4.14
N GLY A 88 6.96 -17.68 3.87
CA GLY A 88 7.57 -18.83 4.56
C GLY A 88 7.04 -19.07 5.97
N LEU A 89 5.86 -18.56 6.29
CA LEU A 89 5.27 -18.59 7.63
C LEU A 89 4.14 -19.61 7.72
N ASP A 90 4.00 -20.23 8.89
CA ASP A 90 2.87 -21.13 9.18
C ASP A 90 1.71 -20.34 9.84
N PRO A 91 0.54 -20.26 9.19
CA PRO A 91 -0.62 -19.55 9.73
C PRO A 91 -1.27 -20.28 10.93
N LYS A 92 -0.91 -21.54 11.20
CA LYS A 92 -1.51 -22.37 12.25
C LYS A 92 -0.88 -22.15 13.62
N VAL A 93 0.31 -21.57 13.69
CA VAL A 93 1.01 -21.30 14.95
C VAL A 93 0.30 -20.21 15.77
N GLU A 94 0.46 -20.22 17.08
CA GLU A 94 -0.08 -19.17 17.95
C GLU A 94 0.72 -17.88 17.87
N GLU A 95 2.04 -18.02 17.82
CA GLU A 95 2.98 -16.94 17.64
C GLU A 95 3.94 -17.30 16.50
N LEU A 96 4.21 -16.31 15.63
CA LEU A 96 5.20 -16.49 14.58
C LEU A 96 6.61 -16.45 15.17
N ASP A 97 7.45 -17.41 14.78
CA ASP A 97 8.90 -17.23 14.87
C ASP A 97 9.36 -16.39 13.66
N LEU A 98 9.79 -15.17 13.92
CA LEU A 98 10.23 -14.26 12.86
C LEU A 98 11.52 -14.69 12.18
N LYS A 99 12.21 -15.71 12.73
CA LYS A 99 13.37 -16.33 12.06
C LYS A 99 12.97 -17.12 10.83
N ASP A 100 11.71 -17.59 10.77
CA ASP A 100 11.18 -18.30 9.60
C ASP A 100 10.76 -17.34 8.47
N LEU A 101 10.63 -16.04 8.76
CA LEU A 101 10.29 -15.04 7.77
C LEU A 101 11.39 -14.93 6.71
N ARG A 102 11.01 -15.11 5.44
CA ARG A 102 11.98 -15.16 4.32
C ARG A 102 12.55 -13.80 3.93
N TYR A 103 11.84 -12.72 4.21
CA TYR A 103 12.22 -11.37 3.77
C TYR A 103 12.26 -10.38 4.92
N GLY A 104 13.29 -9.52 4.95
CA GLY A 104 13.43 -8.50 5.97
C GLY A 104 12.39 -7.38 5.87
N LYS A 105 11.94 -7.07 4.65
CA LYS A 105 10.85 -6.10 4.42
C LYS A 105 9.79 -6.70 3.50
N ILE A 106 8.55 -6.41 3.82
CA ILE A 106 7.36 -6.71 3.02
C ILE A 106 6.79 -5.38 2.55
N ILE A 107 6.83 -5.11 1.26
CA ILE A 107 6.50 -3.81 0.70
C ILE A 107 5.27 -3.96 -0.19
N ILE A 108 4.17 -3.33 0.21
CA ILE A 108 2.93 -3.29 -0.55
C ILE A 108 3.06 -2.16 -1.59
N MET A 109 2.89 -2.50 -2.86
CA MET A 109 3.00 -1.60 -3.99
C MET A 109 1.75 -1.73 -4.88
N THR A 110 0.81 -0.82 -4.73
CA THR A 110 -0.49 -0.79 -5.43
C THR A 110 -0.61 0.49 -6.25
N ASP A 111 -1.51 0.46 -7.22
CA ASP A 111 -1.85 1.63 -8.02
C ASP A 111 -2.39 2.78 -7.16
N ALA A 112 -2.31 4.00 -7.67
CA ALA A 112 -2.75 5.21 -6.96
C ALA A 112 -4.23 5.52 -7.19
N ASP A 113 -5.04 4.52 -7.45
CA ASP A 113 -6.47 4.62 -7.69
C ASP A 113 -7.31 4.04 -6.54
N VAL A 114 -8.62 4.00 -6.71
CA VAL A 114 -9.56 3.47 -5.70
C VAL A 114 -9.41 1.96 -5.50
N ASP A 115 -9.10 1.21 -6.56
CA ASP A 115 -8.92 -0.23 -6.50
C ASP A 115 -7.61 -0.58 -5.78
N GLY A 116 -6.51 0.10 -6.10
CA GLY A 116 -5.24 -0.05 -5.38
C GLY A 116 -5.35 0.30 -3.90
N SER A 117 -6.13 1.34 -3.57
CA SER A 117 -6.41 1.69 -2.18
C SER A 117 -7.19 0.60 -1.45
N HIS A 118 -8.16 -0.05 -2.13
CA HIS A 118 -8.91 -1.18 -1.59
C HIS A 118 -8.03 -2.41 -1.39
N ILE A 119 -7.19 -2.77 -2.38
CA ILE A 119 -6.23 -3.90 -2.26
C ILE A 119 -5.28 -3.66 -1.09
N ARG A 120 -4.78 -2.44 -0.91
CA ARG A 120 -3.97 -2.05 0.25
C ARG A 120 -4.68 -2.28 1.56
N ALA A 121 -5.96 -1.85 1.67
CA ALA A 121 -6.78 -2.06 2.86
C ALA A 121 -6.99 -3.56 3.16
N LEU A 122 -7.23 -4.37 2.13
CA LEU A 122 -7.38 -5.83 2.27
C LEU A 122 -6.08 -6.50 2.75
N LEU A 123 -4.91 -6.09 2.21
CA LEU A 123 -3.61 -6.58 2.67
C LEU A 123 -3.30 -6.17 4.10
N LEU A 124 -3.58 -4.92 4.48
CA LEU A 124 -3.42 -4.46 5.85
C LEU A 124 -4.34 -5.22 6.81
N THR A 125 -5.57 -5.55 6.38
CA THR A 125 -6.49 -6.39 7.14
C THR A 125 -5.92 -7.80 7.33
N PHE A 126 -5.32 -8.39 6.30
CA PHE A 126 -4.63 -9.68 6.40
C PHE A 126 -3.49 -9.62 7.42
N PHE A 127 -2.61 -8.63 7.32
CA PHE A 127 -1.49 -8.47 8.26
C PHE A 127 -1.92 -8.10 9.67
N ASN A 128 -3.13 -7.55 9.87
CA ASN A 128 -3.67 -7.28 11.20
C ASN A 128 -4.19 -8.54 11.92
N ASN A 129 -4.47 -9.62 11.20
CA ASN A 129 -4.91 -10.87 11.83
C ASN A 129 -3.75 -11.60 12.52
N LYS A 130 -4.03 -12.20 13.68
CA LYS A 130 -3.09 -13.13 14.30
C LYS A 130 -2.89 -14.37 13.40
N PRO A 131 -1.67 -14.89 13.30
CA PRO A 131 -0.45 -14.47 13.97
C PRO A 131 0.35 -13.40 13.21
N PHE A 132 -0.11 -12.94 12.03
CA PHE A 132 0.63 -12.03 11.11
C PHE A 132 0.78 -10.60 11.64
N ASN A 133 -0.01 -10.18 12.64
CA ASN A 133 0.13 -8.88 13.30
C ASN A 133 1.55 -8.67 13.88
N LYS A 134 2.26 -9.73 14.21
CA LYS A 134 3.67 -9.67 14.61
C LYS A 134 4.58 -9.02 13.58
N LEU A 135 4.24 -9.12 12.29
CA LEU A 135 5.00 -8.47 11.21
C LEU A 135 4.88 -6.94 11.25
N ILE A 136 3.71 -6.42 11.61
CA ILE A 136 3.50 -4.98 11.82
C ILE A 136 4.21 -4.55 13.12
N GLU A 137 3.99 -5.27 14.22
CA GLU A 137 4.58 -4.97 15.53
C GLU A 137 6.11 -4.90 15.49
N ASN A 138 6.75 -5.71 14.64
CA ASN A 138 8.21 -5.77 14.48
C ASN A 138 8.72 -4.96 13.27
N GLY A 139 7.86 -4.17 12.63
CA GLY A 139 8.27 -3.20 11.61
C GLY A 139 8.69 -3.79 10.26
N HIS A 140 8.16 -4.95 9.89
CA HIS A 140 8.47 -5.60 8.61
C HIS A 140 7.58 -5.15 7.45
N VAL A 141 6.43 -4.50 7.72
CA VAL A 141 5.44 -4.14 6.69
C VAL A 141 5.58 -2.68 6.29
N TYR A 142 5.62 -2.42 4.98
CA TYR A 142 5.80 -1.10 4.40
C TYR A 142 4.83 -0.87 3.25
N LEU A 143 4.55 0.41 2.97
CA LEU A 143 3.84 0.87 1.78
C LEU A 143 4.83 1.61 0.88
N ALA A 144 4.93 1.21 -0.38
CA ALA A 144 5.67 1.96 -1.39
C ALA A 144 4.90 3.24 -1.77
N GLN A 145 5.64 4.29 -2.07
CA GLN A 145 5.10 5.57 -2.51
C GLN A 145 5.66 5.92 -3.90
N PRO A 146 5.14 5.29 -4.98
CA PRO A 146 5.50 5.69 -6.34
C PRO A 146 5.06 7.13 -6.62
N PRO A 147 5.75 7.85 -7.53
CA PRO A 147 5.34 9.19 -7.92
C PRO A 147 4.03 9.16 -8.72
N LEU A 148 3.20 10.21 -8.54
CA LEU A 148 1.97 10.38 -9.31
C LEU A 148 2.20 11.10 -10.65
N PHE A 149 3.26 11.92 -10.75
CA PHE A 149 3.52 12.72 -11.94
C PHE A 149 4.96 12.60 -12.39
N LYS A 150 5.13 12.79 -13.69
CA LYS A 150 6.41 13.00 -14.38
C LYS A 150 6.33 14.26 -15.18
N ILE A 151 7.23 15.20 -14.94
CA ILE A 151 7.41 16.40 -15.77
C ILE A 151 8.52 16.10 -16.76
N ASN A 152 8.20 16.11 -18.06
CA ASN A 152 9.18 15.89 -19.11
C ASN A 152 9.96 17.18 -19.35
N LYS A 153 11.26 17.17 -19.04
CA LYS A 153 12.16 18.31 -19.26
C LYS A 153 13.38 17.85 -20.08
N GLY A 154 13.30 18.00 -21.38
CA GLY A 154 14.32 17.50 -22.31
C GLY A 154 14.42 15.97 -22.24
N THR A 155 15.62 15.44 -22.07
CA THR A 155 15.89 13.99 -21.98
C THR A 155 15.67 13.40 -20.58
N LYS A 156 15.48 14.24 -19.56
CA LYS A 156 15.31 13.82 -18.16
C LYS A 156 13.89 14.12 -17.70
N GLY A 157 13.27 13.14 -17.01
CA GLY A 157 12.01 13.33 -16.31
C GLY A 157 12.24 13.78 -14.86
N ILE A 158 11.38 14.66 -14.36
CA ILE A 158 11.32 15.02 -12.94
C ILE A 158 10.10 14.32 -12.36
N TYR A 159 10.31 13.44 -11.40
CA TYR A 159 9.22 12.68 -10.77
C TYR A 159 8.70 13.44 -9.55
N ILE A 160 7.39 13.57 -9.47
CA ILE A 160 6.67 14.33 -8.44
C ILE A 160 5.71 13.39 -7.73
N LYS A 161 5.78 13.36 -6.41
CA LYS A 161 5.08 12.36 -5.59
C LYS A 161 3.57 12.55 -5.56
N ASP A 162 3.07 13.79 -5.50
CA ASP A 162 1.65 14.11 -5.31
C ASP A 162 1.30 15.50 -5.85
N GLU A 163 0.02 15.86 -5.83
CA GLU A 163 -0.49 17.16 -6.28
C GLU A 163 0.14 18.33 -5.52
N LYS A 164 0.36 18.18 -4.22
CA LYS A 164 0.97 19.23 -3.39
C LYS A 164 2.41 19.50 -3.81
N ALA A 165 3.18 18.45 -4.04
CA ALA A 165 4.55 18.58 -4.53
C ALA A 165 4.60 19.19 -5.94
N LEU A 166 3.59 18.89 -6.80
CA LEU A 166 3.47 19.51 -8.11
C LEU A 166 3.20 21.01 -7.99
N GLU A 167 2.27 21.42 -7.13
CA GLU A 167 1.99 22.82 -6.84
C GLU A 167 3.26 23.54 -6.33
N GLU A 168 3.96 22.95 -5.36
CA GLU A 168 5.21 23.49 -4.81
C GLU A 168 6.30 23.62 -5.90
N TYR A 169 6.41 22.64 -6.78
CA TYR A 169 7.35 22.70 -7.90
C TYR A 169 7.04 23.87 -8.84
N ILE A 170 5.77 24.08 -9.21
CA ILE A 170 5.34 25.20 -10.07
C ILE A 170 5.67 26.55 -9.40
N ILE A 171 5.29 26.71 -8.13
CA ILE A 171 5.55 27.94 -7.36
C ILE A 171 7.06 28.26 -7.30
N ASN A 172 7.88 27.24 -7.10
CA ASN A 172 9.32 27.43 -6.98
C ASN A 172 9.99 27.77 -8.32
N ASN A 173 9.39 27.37 -9.43
CA ASN A 173 9.91 27.62 -10.78
C ASN A 173 9.27 28.82 -11.48
N ASN A 174 8.16 29.38 -10.95
CA ASN A 174 7.47 30.54 -11.50
C ASN A 174 7.33 31.66 -10.46
N LYS A 175 8.10 32.74 -10.65
CA LYS A 175 8.11 33.90 -9.74
C LYS A 175 6.78 34.66 -9.71
N GLU A 176 6.01 34.65 -10.80
CA GLU A 176 4.73 35.36 -10.87
C GLU A 176 3.68 34.62 -10.04
N VAL A 177 3.58 33.30 -10.18
CA VAL A 177 2.68 32.45 -9.36
C VAL A 177 3.02 32.59 -7.87
N LYS A 178 4.32 32.66 -7.55
CA LYS A 178 4.79 32.81 -6.15
C LYS A 178 4.34 34.11 -5.48
N LYS A 179 4.10 35.18 -6.24
CA LYS A 179 3.65 36.49 -5.71
C LYS A 179 2.15 36.51 -5.42
N LEU A 180 1.36 35.60 -5.99
CA LEU A 180 -0.07 35.57 -5.84
C LEU A 180 -0.48 34.99 -4.47
N LYS A 181 -1.62 35.45 -3.95
CA LYS A 181 -2.17 34.91 -2.72
C LYS A 181 -2.68 33.51 -2.93
N LYS A 182 -2.07 32.51 -2.24
CA LYS A 182 -2.46 31.10 -2.31
C LYS A 182 -3.98 30.94 -2.12
N GLY A 183 -4.63 30.20 -3.04
CA GLY A 183 -6.07 29.95 -3.05
C GLY A 183 -6.93 31.06 -3.64
N SER A 184 -6.36 32.20 -4.12
CA SER A 184 -7.12 33.20 -4.87
C SER A 184 -7.48 32.69 -6.27
N LYS A 185 -8.51 33.31 -6.89
CA LYS A 185 -8.89 32.94 -8.28
C LYS A 185 -7.75 33.13 -9.27
N GLU A 186 -7.00 34.22 -9.11
CA GLU A 186 -5.82 34.54 -9.93
C GLU A 186 -4.72 33.49 -9.74
N TYR A 187 -4.51 33.03 -8.52
CA TYR A 187 -3.54 31.97 -8.21
C TYR A 187 -3.91 30.65 -8.86
N LEU A 188 -5.18 30.21 -8.71
CA LEU A 188 -5.67 28.95 -9.30
C LEU A 188 -5.57 28.99 -10.83
N LYS A 189 -5.95 30.12 -11.45
CA LYS A 189 -5.85 30.30 -12.89
C LYS A 189 -4.40 30.24 -13.37
N ALA A 190 -3.49 30.92 -12.69
CA ALA A 190 -2.07 30.90 -13.03
C ALA A 190 -1.44 29.50 -12.87
N LEU A 191 -1.87 28.74 -11.86
CA LEU A 191 -1.45 27.33 -11.70
C LEU A 191 -1.93 26.46 -12.86
N ASP A 192 -3.18 26.62 -13.29
CA ASP A 192 -3.74 25.83 -14.40
C ASP A 192 -3.08 26.19 -15.73
N GLU A 193 -2.79 27.46 -15.95
CA GLU A 193 -2.03 27.93 -17.12
C GLU A 193 -0.62 27.33 -17.16
N GLU A 194 0.10 27.32 -16.03
CA GLU A 194 1.43 26.71 -15.94
C GLU A 194 1.38 25.18 -16.13
N LYS A 195 0.39 24.50 -15.55
CA LYS A 195 0.18 23.06 -15.79
C LYS A 195 -0.05 22.76 -17.26
N SER A 196 -0.78 23.61 -17.98
CA SER A 196 -1.09 23.41 -19.40
C SER A 196 0.13 23.58 -20.32
N ILE A 197 1.10 24.42 -19.93
CA ILE A 197 2.34 24.66 -20.67
C ILE A 197 3.37 23.55 -20.42
N MET A 198 3.35 22.97 -19.22
CA MET A 198 4.27 21.90 -18.85
C MET A 198 3.85 20.58 -19.48
N SER A 199 4.81 19.81 -20.00
CA SER A 199 4.58 18.42 -20.40
C SER A 199 4.52 17.53 -19.16
N ILE A 200 3.32 17.47 -18.53
CA ILE A 200 3.07 16.67 -17.34
C ILE A 200 2.38 15.36 -17.73
N GLN A 201 2.99 14.24 -17.37
CA GLN A 201 2.37 12.93 -17.43
C GLN A 201 1.89 12.55 -16.03
N ARG A 202 0.61 12.18 -15.91
CA ARG A 202 0.07 11.59 -14.67
C ARG A 202 0.06 10.08 -14.81
N PHE A 203 0.67 9.37 -13.86
CA PHE A 203 0.58 7.92 -13.78
C PHE A 203 -0.74 7.53 -13.08
N LYS A 204 -1.55 6.74 -13.76
CA LYS A 204 -2.79 6.16 -13.19
C LYS A 204 -2.50 4.85 -12.49
N GLY A 205 -1.50 4.10 -12.98
CA GLY A 205 -1.08 2.84 -12.41
C GLY A 205 0.40 2.54 -12.65
N LEU A 206 0.93 1.63 -11.84
CA LEU A 206 2.33 1.18 -11.90
C LEU A 206 2.68 0.50 -13.23
N GLY A 207 1.68 -0.07 -13.91
CA GLY A 207 1.84 -0.68 -15.22
C GLY A 207 2.18 0.30 -16.35
N GLU A 208 2.00 1.60 -16.13
CA GLU A 208 2.40 2.66 -17.06
C GLU A 208 3.88 3.03 -16.96
N MET A 209 4.55 2.61 -15.87
CA MET A 209 5.96 2.84 -15.66
C MET A 209 6.79 1.74 -16.33
N ASN A 210 7.82 2.13 -17.07
CA ASN A 210 8.81 1.18 -17.54
C ASN A 210 9.72 0.70 -16.38
N PRO A 211 10.48 -0.39 -16.57
CA PRO A 211 11.33 -0.95 -15.52
C PRO A 211 12.35 0.03 -14.91
N GLU A 212 12.93 0.91 -15.73
CA GLU A 212 13.93 1.90 -15.28
C GLU A 212 13.27 3.02 -14.45
N GLU A 213 12.09 3.47 -14.84
CA GLU A 213 11.30 4.43 -14.08
C GLU A 213 10.90 3.87 -12.73
N LEU A 214 10.41 2.62 -12.73
CA LEU A 214 9.99 1.95 -11.50
C LEU A 214 11.18 1.70 -10.56
N TRP A 215 12.34 1.33 -11.12
CA TRP A 215 13.58 1.21 -10.36
C TRP A 215 13.94 2.54 -9.70
N SER A 216 14.17 3.58 -10.50
CA SER A 216 14.71 4.87 -10.03
C SER A 216 13.78 5.64 -9.08
N THR A 217 12.49 5.29 -9.02
CA THR A 217 11.50 6.01 -8.19
C THR A 217 10.97 5.21 -7.01
N THR A 218 10.95 3.87 -7.13
CA THR A 218 10.16 3.05 -6.19
C THR A 218 10.90 1.81 -5.67
N LEU A 219 11.79 1.21 -6.46
CA LEU A 219 12.47 -0.02 -6.06
C LEU A 219 13.87 0.26 -5.48
N ASP A 220 14.58 1.28 -5.97
CA ASP A 220 15.91 1.62 -5.52
C ASP A 220 15.91 2.13 -4.07
N PRO A 221 16.61 1.45 -3.15
CA PRO A 221 16.69 1.87 -1.75
C PRO A 221 17.19 3.29 -1.53
N GLU A 222 18.03 3.83 -2.45
CA GLU A 222 18.64 5.15 -2.33
C GLU A 222 17.69 6.30 -2.68
N THR A 223 16.67 6.03 -3.51
CA THR A 223 15.81 7.09 -4.08
C THR A 223 14.34 6.98 -3.69
N ARG A 224 13.89 5.79 -3.31
CA ARG A 224 12.48 5.51 -2.98
C ARG A 224 12.03 6.08 -1.65
N ASN A 225 10.72 6.27 -1.53
CA ASN A 225 10.05 6.54 -0.26
C ASN A 225 9.21 5.34 0.16
N LEU A 226 9.39 4.90 1.40
CA LEU A 226 8.57 3.87 2.04
C LEU A 226 7.92 4.43 3.30
N LEU A 227 6.64 4.09 3.51
CA LEU A 227 5.95 4.30 4.77
C LEU A 227 5.94 2.98 5.55
N GLN A 228 6.53 2.95 6.74
CA GLN A 228 6.41 1.82 7.63
C GLN A 228 5.01 1.78 8.24
N VAL A 229 4.37 0.62 8.18
CA VAL A 229 3.08 0.40 8.81
C VAL A 229 3.29 0.20 10.29
N GLN A 230 2.59 0.96 11.12
CA GLN A 230 2.66 0.90 12.56
C GLN A 230 1.27 1.00 13.16
N TYR A 231 1.05 0.34 14.30
CA TYR A 231 -0.12 0.60 15.11
C TYR A 231 -0.03 1.97 15.76
N SER A 232 -1.17 2.64 15.90
CA SER A 232 -1.24 3.87 16.67
C SER A 232 -1.04 3.58 18.16
N LYS A 233 -0.88 4.64 18.96
CA LYS A 233 -0.84 4.51 20.43
C LYS A 233 -2.17 4.04 21.02
N ASP A 234 -3.26 4.17 20.28
CA ASP A 234 -4.61 3.75 20.66
C ASP A 234 -5.07 2.58 19.78
N LEU A 235 -4.66 1.39 20.15
CA LEU A 235 -5.03 0.14 19.48
C LEU A 235 -6.56 -0.06 19.35
N LYS A 236 -7.34 0.43 20.32
CA LYS A 236 -8.82 0.33 20.25
C LYS A 236 -9.39 1.18 19.13
N LYS A 237 -8.79 2.35 18.91
CA LYS A 237 -9.16 3.22 17.79
C LYS A 237 -8.84 2.58 16.45
N ASP A 238 -7.66 1.98 16.33
CA ASP A 238 -7.25 1.26 15.12
C ASP A 238 -8.18 0.08 14.82
N GLN A 239 -8.47 -0.75 15.83
CA GLN A 239 -9.41 -1.88 15.72
C GLN A 239 -10.81 -1.43 15.31
N LYS A 240 -11.32 -0.32 15.92
CA LYS A 240 -12.63 0.25 15.56
C LYS A 240 -12.65 0.73 14.12
N LEU A 241 -11.57 1.36 13.64
CA LEU A 241 -11.47 1.82 12.26
C LEU A 241 -11.48 0.64 11.28
N ILE A 242 -10.68 -0.39 11.55
CA ILE A 242 -10.65 -1.60 10.73
C ILE A 242 -12.02 -2.28 10.73
N HIS A 243 -12.70 -2.40 11.89
CA HIS A 243 -14.06 -2.92 11.98
C HIS A 243 -15.05 -2.12 11.12
N THR A 244 -15.01 -0.80 11.22
CA THR A 244 -15.88 0.09 10.44
C THR A 244 -15.68 -0.09 8.94
N LEU A 245 -14.43 -0.15 8.48
CA LEU A 245 -14.10 -0.20 7.06
C LEU A 245 -14.24 -1.60 6.45
N MET A 246 -13.85 -2.64 7.20
CA MET A 246 -13.69 -4.00 6.68
C MET A 246 -14.68 -5.01 7.27
N GLY A 247 -15.45 -4.63 8.31
CA GLY A 247 -16.47 -5.46 8.94
C GLY A 247 -17.68 -5.71 8.05
N ASN A 248 -18.59 -6.57 8.48
CA ASN A 248 -19.77 -6.96 7.73
C ASN A 248 -20.90 -5.89 7.82
N ASP A 249 -20.86 -5.00 8.81
CA ASP A 249 -21.87 -3.96 9.00
C ASP A 249 -21.72 -2.84 7.97
N VAL A 250 -22.63 -2.84 7.00
CA VAL A 250 -22.68 -1.82 5.94
C VAL A 250 -23.08 -0.45 6.46
N ALA A 251 -23.90 -0.40 7.54
CA ALA A 251 -24.38 0.87 8.09
C ALA A 251 -23.21 1.70 8.66
N LEU A 252 -22.29 1.06 9.40
CA LEU A 252 -21.11 1.74 9.93
C LEU A 252 -20.25 2.36 8.82
N ARG A 253 -20.05 1.64 7.70
CA ARG A 253 -19.30 2.18 6.54
C ARG A 253 -20.01 3.34 5.88
N LYS A 254 -21.34 3.22 5.70
CA LYS A 254 -22.15 4.28 5.11
C LYS A 254 -22.07 5.56 5.95
N ASP A 255 -22.23 5.45 7.26
CA ASP A 255 -22.14 6.58 8.18
C ASP A 255 -20.74 7.20 8.17
N PHE A 256 -19.69 6.38 8.11
CA PHE A 256 -18.33 6.86 7.99
C PHE A 256 -18.10 7.64 6.68
N ILE A 257 -18.58 7.13 5.55
CA ILE A 257 -18.48 7.79 4.24
C ILE A 257 -19.21 9.12 4.24
N VAL A 258 -20.46 9.14 4.72
CA VAL A 258 -21.29 10.37 4.78
C VAL A 258 -20.65 11.42 5.69
N SER A 259 -20.17 11.02 6.87
CA SER A 259 -19.53 11.93 7.83
C SER A 259 -18.21 12.52 7.34
N ASN A 260 -17.52 11.82 6.42
CA ASN A 260 -16.22 12.26 5.88
C ASN A 260 -16.31 12.78 4.44
N ALA A 261 -17.51 12.88 3.85
CA ALA A 261 -17.70 13.29 2.46
C ALA A 261 -17.09 14.67 2.14
N ILE A 262 -17.13 15.60 3.10
CA ILE A 262 -16.55 16.95 2.96
C ILE A 262 -15.01 16.90 2.81
N ASN A 263 -14.38 15.87 3.34
CA ASN A 263 -12.91 15.73 3.34
C ASN A 263 -12.39 15.00 2.08
N VAL A 264 -13.28 14.52 1.23
CA VAL A 264 -12.89 13.79 0.01
C VAL A 264 -12.30 14.78 -0.99
N GLN A 265 -11.05 14.54 -1.35
CA GLN A 265 -10.34 15.25 -2.42
C GLN A 265 -10.09 14.23 -3.54
N ASN A 266 -10.24 14.65 -4.80
CA ASN A 266 -9.99 13.83 -5.99
C ASN A 266 -10.93 12.62 -6.11
N LEU A 267 -12.23 12.87 -6.22
CA LEU A 267 -13.14 11.86 -6.74
C LEU A 267 -12.80 11.63 -8.22
N ASP A 268 -12.42 10.40 -8.56
CA ASP A 268 -12.36 9.95 -9.94
C ASP A 268 -13.82 9.75 -10.40
N ILE A 269 -14.37 10.79 -11.04
CA ILE A 269 -15.72 10.76 -11.60
C ILE A 269 -15.58 10.63 -13.12
#